data_334df9dfe4f0b01b851d739185267165
#
_entry.id   334df9dfe4f0b01b851d739185267165
#
_cell.length_a   1.000
_cell.length_b   1.000
_cell.length_c   1.000
_cell.angle_alpha   90.00
_cell.angle_beta   90.00
_cell.angle_gamma   90.00
#
_symmetry.space_group_name_H-M   'P 1'
#
loop_
_entity.id
_entity.type
_entity.pdbx_description
1 polymer ?
#
loop_
_entity_poly.entity_id
_entity_poly.type
_entity_poly.pdbx_seq_one_letter_code
_entity_poly.pdbx_strand_id
1 'polypeptide(L)'
;MASAPYPPSWYAASAEPLPAQPALGGDIEADVCILGAGYVGLSAALDLAEAGYRVVVLEAERIGWGASGRNGGQVIFGWGCSEAKLESLLGRDDARRLFDWSLEAVDLIHERRAKHAIDCDWRDGHIHVAIKPRHVAELHAWQESLARDYAYPLPWWDHERLRSVLDSPRYLGGLYDARSGHLHPLKYALGLGRAALAAGVRVFETSAVRRIEHGPRPVLHTDHGRVRCDFAVLAGNALVKGVAPELDRKIMPVGTYIAATRPLGEDRARGLIGNDMAVADINWALDYFRRSADHRLLFGGRASYSNLQPPNLPWVMARRMRRVFPQLADEDFEYVWGGTIDISFNRAPYWGRIGRNNVYFAQGFSGHGVAAAGLAGRLIAEAVRGQSTRLDVFARIPHRDFPGGRALRTPLLVAAMAWYKLRDALW
;
A
#
# COMPACT_ATOMS: atom_id res chain seq x y z
N MET A 1 -16.92 21.36 -12.02
CA MET A 1 -17.38 19.96 -12.18
C MET A 1 -17.51 19.34 -10.80
N ALA A 2 -18.54 18.52 -10.54
CA ALA A 2 -18.60 17.80 -9.25
C ALA A 2 -17.45 16.80 -9.19
N SER A 3 -16.78 16.67 -8.03
CA SER A 3 -15.72 15.69 -7.83
C SER A 3 -16.28 14.27 -7.98
N ALA A 4 -15.51 13.36 -8.60
CA ALA A 4 -15.93 11.97 -8.75
C ALA A 4 -16.17 11.33 -7.37
N PRO A 5 -17.23 10.52 -7.21
CA PRO A 5 -17.46 9.82 -5.96
C PRO A 5 -16.33 8.80 -5.70
N TYR A 6 -16.10 8.44 -4.44
CA TYR A 6 -15.27 7.28 -4.12
C TYR A 6 -15.88 6.02 -4.75
N PRO A 7 -15.05 5.06 -5.19
CA PRO A 7 -15.56 3.78 -5.66
C PRO A 7 -16.41 3.09 -4.60
N PRO A 8 -17.50 2.40 -5.00
CA PRO A 8 -18.33 1.67 -4.07
C PRO A 8 -17.51 0.65 -3.27
N SER A 9 -17.39 0.88 -1.97
CA SER A 9 -16.66 0.03 -1.03
C SER A 9 -17.19 0.26 0.38
N TRP A 10 -16.97 -0.70 1.27
CA TRP A 10 -17.27 -0.48 2.68
C TRP A 10 -16.50 0.71 3.25
N TYR A 11 -15.27 0.93 2.78
CA TYR A 11 -14.48 2.08 3.23
C TYR A 11 -15.14 3.43 2.87
N ALA A 12 -15.67 3.53 1.66
CA ALA A 12 -16.38 4.76 1.23
C ALA A 12 -17.71 4.94 1.97
N ALA A 13 -18.40 3.84 2.31
CA ALA A 13 -19.67 3.86 3.05
C ALA A 13 -19.50 4.18 4.54
N SER A 14 -18.33 3.91 5.14
CA SER A 14 -18.09 4.02 6.59
C SER A 14 -17.11 5.13 7.00
N ALA A 15 -16.46 5.78 6.04
CA ALA A 15 -15.59 6.93 6.31
C ALA A 15 -16.35 8.25 6.11
N GLU A 16 -16.20 9.18 7.04
CA GLU A 16 -16.66 10.54 6.87
C GLU A 16 -15.79 11.28 5.83
N PRO A 17 -16.33 11.68 4.68
CA PRO A 17 -15.56 12.31 3.62
C PRO A 17 -15.13 13.73 4.04
N LEU A 18 -13.96 14.16 3.58
CA LEU A 18 -13.58 15.57 3.63
C LEU A 18 -14.42 16.38 2.65
N PRO A 19 -14.65 17.67 2.92
CA PRO A 19 -15.19 18.59 1.93
C PRO A 19 -14.38 18.52 0.64
N ALA A 20 -15.05 18.57 -0.49
CA ALA A 20 -14.38 18.57 -1.79
C ALA A 20 -13.45 19.78 -1.91
N GLN A 21 -12.24 19.54 -2.37
CA GLN A 21 -11.28 20.60 -2.61
C GLN A 21 -11.50 21.19 -4.03
N PRO A 22 -11.20 22.48 -4.25
CA PRO A 22 -11.40 23.09 -5.56
C PRO A 22 -10.51 22.44 -6.62
N ALA A 23 -10.93 22.47 -7.88
CA ALA A 23 -10.06 22.19 -9.00
C ALA A 23 -9.06 23.35 -9.21
N LEU A 24 -7.88 23.04 -9.76
CA LEU A 24 -6.93 24.07 -10.15
C LEU A 24 -7.51 24.93 -11.26
N GLY A 25 -7.60 26.23 -11.02
CA GLY A 25 -8.03 27.24 -12.01
C GLY A 25 -6.93 28.26 -12.22
N GLY A 26 -6.21 28.13 -13.36
CA GLY A 26 -5.14 29.06 -13.72
C GLY A 26 -3.74 28.65 -13.26
N ASP A 27 -2.80 29.54 -13.49
CA ASP A 27 -1.36 29.31 -13.24
C ASP A 27 -0.98 29.79 -11.83
N ILE A 28 -0.26 28.93 -11.09
CA ILE A 28 0.22 29.24 -9.75
C ILE A 28 1.68 28.83 -9.54
N GLU A 29 2.27 29.34 -8.49
CA GLU A 29 3.61 28.95 -8.03
C GLU A 29 3.58 28.34 -6.64
N ALA A 30 4.51 27.41 -6.39
CA ALA A 30 4.75 26.78 -5.11
C ALA A 30 6.26 26.50 -4.94
N ASP A 31 6.69 26.18 -3.73
CA ASP A 31 8.04 25.65 -3.53
C ASP A 31 8.06 24.17 -3.92
N VAL A 32 7.01 23.43 -3.56
CA VAL A 32 6.86 22.01 -3.90
C VAL A 32 5.50 21.74 -4.51
N CYS A 33 5.45 21.04 -5.65
CA CYS A 33 4.23 20.53 -6.25
C CYS A 33 4.22 19.01 -6.24
N ILE A 34 3.16 18.42 -5.69
CA ILE A 34 3.02 16.97 -5.52
C ILE A 34 1.88 16.47 -6.40
N LEU A 35 2.16 15.47 -7.24
CA LEU A 35 1.17 14.73 -8.00
C LEU A 35 0.66 13.55 -7.18
N GLY A 36 -0.62 13.58 -6.82
CA GLY A 36 -1.33 12.51 -6.12
C GLY A 36 -1.50 12.74 -4.61
N ALA A 37 -2.75 12.64 -4.13
CA ALA A 37 -3.15 12.77 -2.75
C ALA A 37 -3.38 11.40 -2.07
N GLY A 38 -2.48 10.44 -2.34
CA GLY A 38 -2.36 9.17 -1.61
C GLY A 38 -1.43 9.28 -0.40
N TYR A 39 -1.10 8.16 0.23
CA TYR A 39 -0.24 8.15 1.44
C TYR A 39 1.13 8.81 1.21
N VAL A 40 1.79 8.55 0.08
CA VAL A 40 3.09 9.17 -0.24
C VAL A 40 2.95 10.69 -0.34
N GLY A 41 2.03 11.14 -1.18
CA GLY A 41 1.87 12.57 -1.45
C GLY A 41 1.42 13.36 -0.23
N LEU A 42 0.45 12.85 0.53
CA LEU A 42 -0.02 13.49 1.77
C LEU A 42 1.05 13.49 2.86
N SER A 43 1.85 12.41 2.96
CA SER A 43 2.96 12.34 3.90
C SER A 43 4.04 13.36 3.59
N ALA A 44 4.47 13.44 2.31
CA ALA A 44 5.44 14.42 1.89
C ALA A 44 4.92 15.86 2.05
N ALA A 45 3.65 16.08 1.68
CA ALA A 45 3.02 17.38 1.81
C ALA A 45 2.97 17.89 3.24
N LEU A 46 2.56 17.01 4.17
CA LEU A 46 2.47 17.33 5.59
C LEU A 46 3.85 17.69 6.17
N ASP A 47 4.85 16.80 6.00
CA ASP A 47 6.18 17.00 6.55
C ASP A 47 6.88 18.25 5.95
N LEU A 48 6.62 18.57 4.67
CA LEU A 48 7.15 19.78 4.02
C LEU A 48 6.43 21.05 4.48
N ALA A 49 5.10 21.03 4.61
CA ALA A 49 4.35 22.17 5.09
C ALA A 49 4.70 22.50 6.55
N GLU A 50 4.85 21.49 7.41
CA GLU A 50 5.35 21.66 8.80
C GLU A 50 6.78 22.23 8.85
N ALA A 51 7.57 22.00 7.79
CA ALA A 51 8.90 22.58 7.63
C ALA A 51 8.90 23.99 6.98
N GLY A 52 7.70 24.57 6.72
CA GLY A 52 7.54 25.93 6.22
C GLY A 52 7.53 26.08 4.69
N TYR A 53 7.49 24.99 3.92
CA TYR A 53 7.38 25.06 2.46
C TYR A 53 5.94 25.37 2.01
N ARG A 54 5.80 26.15 0.94
CA ARG A 54 4.52 26.33 0.23
C ARG A 54 4.26 25.11 -0.65
N VAL A 55 3.35 24.24 -0.20
CA VAL A 55 3.08 22.96 -0.87
C VAL A 55 1.74 23.00 -1.59
N VAL A 56 1.74 22.54 -2.85
CA VAL A 56 0.56 22.28 -3.67
C VAL A 56 0.47 20.79 -3.97
N VAL A 57 -0.71 20.21 -3.79
CA VAL A 57 -1.03 18.83 -4.19
C VAL A 57 -2.06 18.86 -5.31
N LEU A 58 -1.77 18.17 -6.42
CA LEU A 58 -2.66 17.96 -7.56
C LEU A 58 -3.16 16.53 -7.55
N GLU A 59 -4.46 16.35 -7.34
CA GLU A 59 -5.12 15.04 -7.30
C GLU A 59 -6.11 14.93 -8.48
N ALA A 60 -6.06 13.82 -9.18
CA ALA A 60 -6.91 13.58 -10.34
C ALA A 60 -8.39 13.40 -9.96
N GLU A 61 -8.64 12.81 -8.80
CA GLU A 61 -9.96 12.47 -8.31
C GLU A 61 -10.19 13.13 -6.94
N ARG A 62 -10.08 12.38 -5.85
CA ARG A 62 -10.23 12.83 -4.47
C ARG A 62 -9.08 12.35 -3.58
N ILE A 63 -8.86 13.02 -2.45
CA ILE A 63 -7.91 12.60 -1.42
C ILE A 63 -8.14 11.13 -1.08
N GLY A 64 -7.10 10.28 -1.22
CA GLY A 64 -7.17 8.84 -0.91
C GLY A 64 -7.95 7.98 -1.90
N TRP A 65 -8.39 8.51 -3.04
CA TRP A 65 -9.20 7.76 -4.02
C TRP A 65 -8.50 6.54 -4.60
N GLY A 66 -7.18 6.59 -4.76
CA GLY A 66 -6.36 5.52 -5.34
C GLY A 66 -6.19 4.31 -4.41
N ALA A 67 -5.06 3.62 -4.53
CA ALA A 67 -4.73 2.43 -3.71
C ALA A 67 -4.76 2.71 -2.20
N SER A 68 -4.47 3.94 -1.77
CA SER A 68 -4.45 4.34 -0.37
C SER A 68 -5.81 4.20 0.33
N GLY A 69 -6.91 4.41 -0.36
CA GLY A 69 -8.25 4.25 0.22
C GLY A 69 -8.93 2.93 -0.09
N ARG A 70 -8.24 1.97 -0.74
CA ARG A 70 -8.87 0.72 -1.23
C ARG A 70 -8.14 -0.55 -0.81
N ASN A 71 -7.00 -0.45 -0.14
CA ASN A 71 -6.15 -1.59 0.25
C ASN A 71 -6.72 -2.39 1.43
N GLY A 72 -6.06 -3.50 1.81
CA GLY A 72 -6.50 -4.38 2.90
C GLY A 72 -6.42 -3.79 4.30
N GLY A 73 -5.75 -2.66 4.45
CA GLY A 73 -5.55 -2.01 5.74
C GLY A 73 -4.50 -2.67 6.63
N GLN A 74 -3.80 -3.69 6.16
CA GLN A 74 -2.74 -4.34 6.94
C GLN A 74 -1.48 -3.49 6.94
N VAL A 75 -0.99 -3.18 8.12
CA VAL A 75 0.22 -2.41 8.39
C VAL A 75 1.26 -3.38 8.90
N ILE A 76 2.24 -3.66 8.07
CA ILE A 76 3.28 -4.66 8.36
C ILE A 76 4.65 -4.07 8.09
N PHE A 77 5.66 -4.57 8.84
CA PHE A 77 7.06 -4.27 8.55
C PHE A 77 7.53 -4.99 7.28
N GLY A 78 8.75 -4.70 6.85
CA GLY A 78 9.35 -5.31 5.66
C GLY A 78 8.92 -4.65 4.35
N TRP A 79 9.35 -5.26 3.28
CA TRP A 79 9.17 -4.78 1.91
C TRP A 79 8.50 -5.85 1.05
N GLY A 80 8.15 -5.53 -0.19
CA GLY A 80 7.55 -6.49 -1.12
C GLY A 80 8.48 -7.64 -1.56
N CYS A 81 9.74 -7.62 -1.15
CA CYS A 81 10.74 -8.68 -1.36
C CYS A 81 11.40 -9.05 -0.03
N SER A 82 12.07 -10.22 0.02
CA SER A 82 12.76 -10.68 1.21
C SER A 82 14.01 -9.87 1.54
N GLU A 83 14.42 -9.90 2.81
CA GLU A 83 15.64 -9.29 3.33
C GLU A 83 16.88 -9.83 2.58
N ALA A 84 16.96 -11.14 2.34
CA ALA A 84 18.02 -11.77 1.57
C ALA A 84 18.14 -11.22 0.14
N LYS A 85 16.99 -10.86 -0.48
CA LYS A 85 16.97 -10.20 -1.79
C LYS A 85 17.59 -8.81 -1.72
N LEU A 86 17.25 -8.02 -0.71
CA LEU A 86 17.82 -6.69 -0.49
C LEU A 86 19.33 -6.77 -0.19
N GLU A 87 19.74 -7.72 0.62
CA GLU A 87 21.16 -7.99 0.88
C GLU A 87 21.93 -8.32 -0.41
N SER A 88 21.35 -9.14 -1.29
CA SER A 88 21.94 -9.45 -2.59
C SER A 88 22.07 -8.23 -3.54
N LEU A 89 21.22 -7.20 -3.37
CA LEU A 89 21.19 -6.03 -4.22
C LEU A 89 22.06 -4.87 -3.69
N LEU A 90 22.17 -4.72 -2.38
CA LEU A 90 22.76 -3.54 -1.74
C LEU A 90 23.88 -3.86 -0.75
N GLY A 91 24.07 -5.14 -0.40
CA GLY A 91 24.95 -5.57 0.69
C GLY A 91 24.25 -5.54 2.06
N ARG A 92 24.90 -6.16 3.03
CA ARG A 92 24.34 -6.46 4.36
C ARG A 92 23.98 -5.19 5.16
N ASP A 93 24.86 -4.20 5.15
CA ASP A 93 24.69 -2.99 5.97
C ASP A 93 23.47 -2.17 5.52
N ASP A 94 23.32 -1.98 4.20
CA ASP A 94 22.17 -1.26 3.68
C ASP A 94 20.87 -2.08 3.79
N ALA A 95 20.93 -3.39 3.62
CA ALA A 95 19.76 -4.26 3.87
C ALA A 95 19.30 -4.17 5.32
N ARG A 96 20.26 -4.12 6.28
CA ARG A 96 19.95 -3.90 7.70
C ARG A 96 19.27 -2.55 7.94
N ARG A 97 19.80 -1.47 7.36
CA ARG A 97 19.18 -0.14 7.46
C ARG A 97 17.77 -0.13 6.89
N LEU A 98 17.56 -0.78 5.73
CA LEU A 98 16.23 -0.89 5.12
C LEU A 98 15.26 -1.65 6.02
N PHE A 99 15.71 -2.71 6.70
CA PHE A 99 14.88 -3.42 7.66
C PHE A 99 14.47 -2.51 8.83
N ASP A 100 15.42 -1.82 9.45
CA ASP A 100 15.16 -0.88 10.55
C ASP A 100 14.18 0.23 10.11
N TRP A 101 14.33 0.76 8.90
CA TRP A 101 13.40 1.75 8.35
C TRP A 101 12.02 1.17 8.04
N SER A 102 11.90 -0.13 7.77
CA SER A 102 10.59 -0.76 7.62
C SER A 102 9.83 -0.82 8.96
N LEU A 103 10.54 -0.98 10.07
CA LEU A 103 9.97 -0.86 11.42
C LEU A 103 9.57 0.59 11.72
N GLU A 104 10.45 1.57 11.40
CA GLU A 104 10.13 2.99 11.51
C GLU A 104 8.88 3.38 10.71
N ALA A 105 8.65 2.74 9.55
CA ALA A 105 7.46 3.00 8.74
C ALA A 105 6.16 2.65 9.49
N VAL A 106 6.17 1.61 10.32
CA VAL A 106 5.04 1.25 11.19
C VAL A 106 4.89 2.27 12.31
N ASP A 107 6.00 2.63 12.98
CA ASP A 107 6.00 3.63 14.05
C ASP A 107 5.51 5.00 13.58
N LEU A 108 5.85 5.38 12.36
CA LEU A 108 5.41 6.63 11.73
C LEU A 108 3.87 6.73 11.64
N ILE A 109 3.18 5.62 11.44
CA ILE A 109 1.72 5.62 11.48
C ILE A 109 1.22 5.94 12.89
N HIS A 110 1.82 5.34 13.92
CA HIS A 110 1.47 5.65 15.32
C HIS A 110 1.78 7.10 15.68
N GLU A 111 2.95 7.60 15.31
CA GLU A 111 3.34 9.00 15.51
C GLU A 111 2.30 9.97 14.91
N ARG A 112 1.92 9.75 13.64
CA ARG A 112 0.95 10.60 12.94
C ARG A 112 -0.45 10.49 13.51
N ARG A 113 -0.88 9.30 13.89
CA ARG A 113 -2.17 9.09 14.56
C ARG A 113 -2.25 9.88 15.86
N ALA A 114 -1.21 9.81 16.67
CA ALA A 114 -1.13 10.53 17.94
C ALA A 114 -1.05 12.05 17.73
N LYS A 115 -0.11 12.50 16.87
CA LYS A 115 0.15 13.93 16.64
C LYS A 115 -1.04 14.68 16.04
N HIS A 116 -1.76 14.03 15.10
CA HIS A 116 -2.84 14.66 14.35
C HIS A 116 -4.22 14.12 14.70
N ALA A 117 -4.35 13.40 15.82
CA ALA A 117 -5.61 12.81 16.30
C ALA A 117 -6.36 12.02 15.19
N ILE A 118 -5.64 11.19 14.42
CA ILE A 118 -6.22 10.42 13.32
C ILE A 118 -6.85 9.16 13.89
N ASP A 119 -8.18 9.14 13.99
CA ASP A 119 -8.93 7.91 14.22
C ASP A 119 -9.13 7.15 12.91
N CYS A 120 -8.55 5.96 12.86
CA CYS A 120 -8.59 5.07 11.70
C CYS A 120 -8.84 3.61 12.07
N ASP A 121 -9.55 3.36 13.17
CA ASP A 121 -9.91 2.01 13.65
C ASP A 121 -8.69 1.10 13.81
N TRP A 122 -7.59 1.59 14.33
CA TRP A 122 -6.36 0.81 14.51
C TRP A 122 -6.56 -0.38 15.44
N ARG A 123 -6.00 -1.53 15.05
CA ARG A 123 -5.89 -2.74 15.88
C ARG A 123 -4.48 -3.32 15.76
N ASP A 124 -3.93 -3.74 16.91
CA ASP A 124 -2.62 -4.36 16.98
C ASP A 124 -2.65 -5.82 16.53
N GLY A 125 -1.50 -6.29 16.06
CA GLY A 125 -1.25 -7.68 15.75
C GLY A 125 -1.45 -8.04 14.29
N HIS A 126 -0.47 -8.77 13.78
CA HIS A 126 -0.51 -9.41 12.47
C HIS A 126 0.11 -10.79 12.56
N ILE A 127 -0.41 -11.75 11.81
CA ILE A 127 0.16 -13.09 11.75
C ILE A 127 0.30 -13.58 10.31
N HIS A 128 1.50 -14.09 9.98
CA HIS A 128 1.74 -14.83 8.76
C HIS A 128 1.51 -16.31 9.02
N VAL A 129 0.54 -16.92 8.32
CA VAL A 129 0.08 -18.27 8.60
C VAL A 129 0.48 -19.30 7.55
N ALA A 130 0.83 -20.51 8.01
CA ALA A 130 1.19 -21.65 7.20
C ALA A 130 -0.04 -22.51 6.86
N ILE A 131 -0.19 -22.91 5.58
CA ILE A 131 -1.25 -23.81 5.12
C ILE A 131 -0.72 -25.21 4.83
N LYS A 132 0.57 -25.31 4.50
CA LYS A 132 1.24 -26.57 4.08
C LYS A 132 2.46 -26.78 4.94
N PRO A 133 2.95 -28.03 5.12
CA PRO A 133 4.18 -28.30 5.87
C PRO A 133 5.41 -27.51 5.36
N ARG A 134 5.55 -27.32 4.03
CA ARG A 134 6.63 -26.50 3.47
C ARG A 134 6.55 -25.04 3.94
N HIS A 135 5.35 -24.48 4.14
CA HIS A 135 5.18 -23.12 4.65
C HIS A 135 5.60 -23.01 6.12
N VAL A 136 5.42 -24.08 6.91
CA VAL A 136 5.94 -24.13 8.29
C VAL A 136 7.45 -24.02 8.28
N ALA A 137 8.12 -24.82 7.45
CA ALA A 137 9.59 -24.78 7.32
C ALA A 137 10.09 -23.41 6.81
N GLU A 138 9.39 -22.80 5.84
CA GLU A 138 9.72 -21.48 5.30
C GLU A 138 9.58 -20.38 6.38
N LEU A 139 8.51 -20.40 7.16
CA LEU A 139 8.30 -19.44 8.24
C LEU A 139 9.30 -19.62 9.38
N HIS A 140 9.68 -20.85 9.75
CA HIS A 140 10.73 -21.08 10.74
C HIS A 140 12.09 -20.59 10.26
N ALA A 141 12.46 -20.85 9.01
CA ALA A 141 13.69 -20.32 8.43
C ALA A 141 13.72 -18.78 8.43
N TRP A 142 12.58 -18.15 8.13
CA TRP A 142 12.43 -16.69 8.22
C TRP A 142 12.53 -16.19 9.65
N GLN A 143 11.88 -16.87 10.62
CA GLN A 143 11.98 -16.57 12.06
C GLN A 143 13.43 -16.57 12.54
N GLU A 144 14.19 -17.62 12.21
CA GLU A 144 15.60 -17.74 12.57
C GLU A 144 16.45 -16.63 11.96
N SER A 145 16.23 -16.30 10.69
CA SER A 145 16.93 -15.20 10.01
C SER A 145 16.62 -13.85 10.66
N LEU A 146 15.36 -13.57 10.95
CA LEU A 146 14.97 -12.32 11.62
C LEU A 146 15.61 -12.19 13.00
N ALA A 147 15.62 -13.26 13.78
CA ALA A 147 16.22 -13.24 15.12
C ALA A 147 17.75 -13.08 15.05
N ARG A 148 18.42 -13.84 14.19
CA ARG A 148 19.89 -13.88 14.07
C ARG A 148 20.46 -12.62 13.41
N ASP A 149 19.90 -12.22 12.26
CA ASP A 149 20.50 -11.21 11.38
C ASP A 149 19.94 -9.80 11.65
N TYR A 150 18.71 -9.70 12.17
CA TYR A 150 18.01 -8.43 12.34
C TYR A 150 17.64 -8.13 13.81
N ALA A 151 17.97 -9.02 14.76
CA ALA A 151 17.60 -8.88 16.17
C ALA A 151 16.08 -8.64 16.37
N TYR A 152 15.26 -9.27 15.55
CA TYR A 152 13.81 -9.14 15.54
C TYR A 152 13.15 -10.52 15.71
N PRO A 153 13.12 -11.07 16.94
CA PRO A 153 12.52 -12.36 17.21
C PRO A 153 11.00 -12.27 17.17
N LEU A 154 10.36 -13.04 16.30
CA LEU A 154 8.92 -13.20 16.25
C LEU A 154 8.50 -14.50 16.94
N PRO A 155 7.46 -14.52 17.80
CA PRO A 155 6.95 -15.74 18.39
C PRO A 155 6.25 -16.60 17.33
N TRP A 156 6.56 -17.91 17.35
CA TRP A 156 5.81 -18.93 16.64
C TRP A 156 4.54 -19.27 17.43
N TRP A 157 3.40 -19.24 16.77
CA TRP A 157 2.15 -19.78 17.28
C TRP A 157 1.91 -21.12 16.60
N ASP A 158 1.90 -22.19 17.38
CA ASP A 158 1.55 -23.51 16.90
C ASP A 158 0.05 -23.62 16.56
N HIS A 159 -0.37 -24.78 16.09
CA HIS A 159 -1.75 -25.00 15.68
C HIS A 159 -2.73 -24.79 16.85
N GLU A 160 -2.43 -25.26 18.05
CA GLU A 160 -3.30 -25.16 19.22
C GLU A 160 -3.50 -23.71 19.64
N ARG A 161 -2.40 -22.96 19.82
CA ARG A 161 -2.45 -21.53 20.14
C ARG A 161 -3.14 -20.73 19.06
N LEU A 162 -2.86 -21.01 17.79
CA LEU A 162 -3.52 -20.30 16.68
C LEU A 162 -5.03 -20.55 16.68
N ARG A 163 -5.45 -21.80 16.86
CA ARG A 163 -6.86 -22.21 16.92
C ARG A 163 -7.62 -21.60 18.10
N SER A 164 -6.96 -21.28 19.19
CA SER A 164 -7.60 -20.62 20.35
C SER A 164 -8.06 -19.18 20.06
N VAL A 165 -7.52 -18.54 18.99
CA VAL A 165 -7.85 -17.15 18.62
C VAL A 165 -8.34 -16.99 17.19
N LEU A 166 -8.08 -17.96 16.30
CA LEU A 166 -8.48 -17.95 14.89
C LEU A 166 -9.26 -19.23 14.58
N ASP A 167 -10.57 -19.13 14.49
CA ASP A 167 -11.43 -20.28 14.24
C ASP A 167 -11.45 -20.69 12.75
N SER A 168 -10.31 -21.17 12.29
CA SER A 168 -10.13 -21.71 10.95
C SER A 168 -9.37 -23.05 11.01
N PRO A 169 -9.91 -24.13 10.42
CA PRO A 169 -9.24 -25.44 10.39
C PRO A 169 -8.07 -25.48 9.41
N ARG A 170 -7.85 -24.40 8.67
CA ARG A 170 -6.95 -24.37 7.50
C ARG A 170 -5.46 -24.25 7.85
N TYR A 171 -5.13 -23.64 8.99
CA TYR A 171 -3.78 -23.17 9.27
C TYR A 171 -3.05 -24.07 10.25
N LEU A 172 -1.76 -24.34 9.96
CA LEU A 172 -0.92 -25.24 10.74
C LEU A 172 -0.13 -24.53 11.86
N GLY A 173 -0.06 -23.20 11.81
CA GLY A 173 0.65 -22.33 12.72
C GLY A 173 1.04 -21.03 12.02
N GLY A 174 1.78 -20.14 12.69
CA GLY A 174 2.20 -18.89 12.10
C GLY A 174 3.17 -18.08 12.94
N LEU A 175 3.77 -17.05 12.31
CA LEU A 175 4.61 -16.07 12.96
C LEU A 175 3.78 -14.83 13.30
N TYR A 176 3.67 -14.53 14.57
CA TYR A 176 2.92 -13.40 15.10
C TYR A 176 3.83 -12.18 15.30
N ASP A 177 3.37 -11.02 14.86
CA ASP A 177 4.01 -9.74 15.10
C ASP A 177 3.05 -8.78 15.81
N ALA A 178 3.38 -8.42 17.04
CA ALA A 178 2.59 -7.51 17.86
C ALA A 178 2.75 -6.03 17.44
N ARG A 179 3.85 -5.66 16.76
CA ARG A 179 4.12 -4.29 16.32
C ARG A 179 3.34 -3.94 15.06
N SER A 180 3.13 -4.91 14.21
CA SER A 180 2.25 -4.80 13.04
C SER A 180 0.77 -4.76 13.46
N GLY A 181 -0.10 -4.39 12.54
CA GLY A 181 -1.53 -4.32 12.83
C GLY A 181 -2.37 -4.04 11.60
N HIS A 182 -3.54 -3.47 11.82
CA HIS A 182 -4.39 -3.04 10.72
C HIS A 182 -5.19 -1.78 11.06
N LEU A 183 -5.67 -1.13 10.03
CA LEU A 183 -6.44 0.10 10.13
C LEU A 183 -7.50 0.20 9.02
N HIS A 184 -8.36 1.21 9.12
CA HIS A 184 -9.26 1.59 8.05
C HIS A 184 -8.54 2.54 7.07
N PRO A 185 -8.19 2.07 5.85
CA PRO A 185 -7.28 2.79 4.94
C PRO A 185 -7.78 4.18 4.55
N LEU A 186 -9.07 4.30 4.21
CA LEU A 186 -9.61 5.58 3.78
C LEU A 186 -9.69 6.58 4.94
N LYS A 187 -10.07 6.17 6.14
CA LYS A 187 -10.04 7.04 7.33
C LYS A 187 -8.63 7.57 7.59
N TYR A 188 -7.60 6.71 7.45
CA TYR A 188 -6.21 7.13 7.61
C TYR A 188 -5.79 8.13 6.53
N ALA A 189 -6.14 7.90 5.25
CA ALA A 189 -5.85 8.84 4.16
C ALA A 189 -6.54 10.20 4.36
N LEU A 190 -7.81 10.19 4.76
CA LEU A 190 -8.58 11.40 5.05
C LEU A 190 -8.03 12.13 6.28
N GLY A 191 -7.57 11.41 7.30
CA GLY A 191 -6.88 11.97 8.46
C GLY A 191 -5.59 12.69 8.08
N LEU A 192 -4.75 12.08 7.25
CA LEU A 192 -3.56 12.72 6.69
C LEU A 192 -3.92 13.95 5.83
N GLY A 193 -4.97 13.84 5.02
CA GLY A 193 -5.47 14.96 4.22
C GLY A 193 -5.93 16.14 5.08
N ARG A 194 -6.66 15.86 6.17
CA ARG A 194 -7.07 16.86 7.15
C ARG A 194 -5.87 17.54 7.80
N ALA A 195 -4.89 16.76 8.21
CA ALA A 195 -3.65 17.29 8.81
C ALA A 195 -2.87 18.16 7.82
N ALA A 196 -2.73 17.72 6.56
CA ALA A 196 -2.04 18.49 5.52
C ALA A 196 -2.77 19.83 5.23
N LEU A 197 -4.08 19.81 5.11
CA LEU A 197 -4.89 21.03 4.93
C LEU A 197 -4.74 21.99 6.12
N ALA A 198 -4.76 21.47 7.34
CA ALA A 198 -4.55 22.27 8.57
C ALA A 198 -3.13 22.86 8.64
N ALA A 199 -2.12 22.18 8.08
CA ALA A 199 -0.75 22.67 7.94
C ALA A 199 -0.57 23.69 6.79
N GLY A 200 -1.64 24.06 6.06
CA GLY A 200 -1.61 25.05 4.99
C GLY A 200 -1.30 24.50 3.59
N VAL A 201 -1.31 23.18 3.41
CA VAL A 201 -1.17 22.56 2.09
C VAL A 201 -2.40 22.93 1.22
N ARG A 202 -2.14 23.39 0.00
CA ARG A 202 -3.20 23.66 -0.99
C ARG A 202 -3.42 22.40 -1.81
N VAL A 203 -4.56 21.74 -1.60
CA VAL A 203 -4.96 20.56 -2.37
C VAL A 203 -5.94 20.96 -3.46
N PHE A 204 -5.73 20.48 -4.67
CA PHE A 204 -6.63 20.64 -5.81
C PHE A 204 -7.08 19.25 -6.27
N GLU A 205 -8.35 18.92 -6.05
CA GLU A 205 -9.00 17.70 -6.57
C GLU A 205 -9.44 17.91 -8.01
N THR A 206 -9.82 16.85 -8.73
CA THR A 206 -10.19 16.91 -10.18
C THR A 206 -9.15 17.65 -11.04
N SER A 207 -7.88 17.56 -10.66
CA SER A 207 -6.77 18.30 -11.24
C SER A 207 -5.68 17.36 -11.74
N ALA A 208 -6.08 16.44 -12.64
CA ALA A 208 -5.16 15.45 -13.21
C ALA A 208 -3.98 16.09 -13.94
N VAL A 209 -2.77 15.76 -13.52
CA VAL A 209 -1.56 16.17 -14.21
C VAL A 209 -1.46 15.40 -15.53
N ARG A 210 -1.34 16.12 -16.64
CA ARG A 210 -1.23 15.57 -17.98
C ARG A 210 0.21 15.46 -18.48
N ARG A 211 1.03 16.37 -18.03
CA ARG A 211 2.42 16.50 -18.46
C ARG A 211 3.27 17.17 -17.37
N ILE A 212 4.51 16.74 -17.25
CA ILE A 212 5.54 17.46 -16.51
C ILE A 212 6.57 18.03 -17.50
N GLU A 213 6.93 19.28 -17.29
CA GLU A 213 8.01 19.94 -18.00
C GLU A 213 9.22 20.02 -17.06
N HIS A 214 10.28 19.33 -17.43
CA HIS A 214 11.52 19.30 -16.66
C HIS A 214 12.34 20.56 -16.88
N GLY A 215 13.02 21.01 -15.86
CA GLY A 215 13.87 22.20 -15.92
C GLY A 215 14.41 22.58 -14.55
N PRO A 216 15.08 23.74 -14.42
CA PRO A 216 15.50 24.25 -13.11
C PRO A 216 14.32 24.43 -12.14
N ARG A 217 13.17 24.82 -12.67
CA ARG A 217 11.87 24.90 -11.98
C ARG A 217 10.85 24.06 -12.77
N PRO A 218 10.54 22.84 -12.33
CA PRO A 218 9.57 21.98 -13.00
C PRO A 218 8.20 22.64 -13.11
N VAL A 219 7.42 22.28 -14.17
CA VAL A 219 6.05 22.74 -14.34
C VAL A 219 5.14 21.55 -14.53
N LEU A 220 4.13 21.40 -13.67
CA LEU A 220 3.09 20.37 -13.78
C LEU A 220 1.86 20.98 -14.44
N HIS A 221 1.44 20.41 -15.56
CA HIS A 221 0.31 20.88 -16.37
C HIS A 221 -0.93 20.05 -16.13
N THR A 222 -2.06 20.72 -15.89
CA THR A 222 -3.40 20.13 -15.85
C THR A 222 -4.23 20.66 -17.03
N ASP A 223 -5.49 20.24 -17.14
CA ASP A 223 -6.38 20.74 -18.20
C ASP A 223 -6.79 22.22 -18.00
N HIS A 224 -6.71 22.76 -16.78
CA HIS A 224 -7.23 24.09 -16.43
C HIS A 224 -6.21 25.04 -15.80
N GLY A 225 -4.93 24.67 -15.81
CA GLY A 225 -3.84 25.48 -15.25
C GLY A 225 -2.57 24.68 -15.07
N ARG A 226 -1.56 25.31 -14.53
CA ARG A 226 -0.27 24.70 -14.25
C ARG A 226 0.32 25.19 -12.93
N VAL A 227 1.20 24.37 -12.35
CA VAL A 227 1.96 24.74 -11.17
C VAL A 227 3.44 24.73 -11.51
N ARG A 228 4.10 25.88 -11.34
CA ARG A 228 5.56 26.03 -11.39
C ARG A 228 6.12 25.86 -9.98
N CYS A 229 7.14 25.04 -9.81
CA CYS A 229 7.69 24.77 -8.49
C CYS A 229 9.21 24.62 -8.54
N ASP A 230 9.86 24.66 -7.38
CA ASP A 230 11.29 24.39 -7.27
C ASP A 230 11.55 22.87 -7.24
N PHE A 231 10.64 22.12 -6.60
CA PHE A 231 10.66 20.67 -6.53
C PHE A 231 9.30 20.06 -6.92
N ALA A 232 9.33 18.94 -7.62
CA ALA A 232 8.13 18.16 -7.92
C ALA A 232 8.21 16.78 -7.28
N VAL A 233 7.04 16.22 -6.86
CA VAL A 233 6.95 14.87 -6.30
C VAL A 233 5.91 14.09 -7.09
N LEU A 234 6.30 12.95 -7.67
CA LEU A 234 5.42 12.05 -8.40
C LEU A 234 4.97 10.91 -7.47
N ALA A 235 3.79 11.07 -6.87
CA ALA A 235 3.20 10.16 -5.89
C ALA A 235 1.92 9.47 -6.40
N GLY A 236 1.72 9.41 -7.72
CA GLY A 236 0.52 8.83 -8.35
C GLY A 236 0.60 7.31 -8.55
N ASN A 237 1.69 6.65 -8.14
CA ASN A 237 1.87 5.21 -8.21
C ASN A 237 1.59 4.67 -9.64
N ALA A 238 0.85 3.55 -9.77
CA ALA A 238 0.48 2.95 -11.05
C ALA A 238 -0.42 3.84 -11.95
N LEU A 239 -0.89 4.98 -11.42
CA LEU A 239 -1.80 5.90 -12.12
C LEU A 239 -1.08 7.06 -12.82
N VAL A 240 0.24 7.20 -12.70
CA VAL A 240 1.08 8.26 -13.36
C VAL A 240 1.26 8.01 -14.86
N LYS A 241 0.33 7.36 -15.51
CA LYS A 241 0.44 6.96 -16.92
C LYS A 241 0.70 8.14 -17.86
N GLY A 242 1.83 8.09 -18.58
CA GLY A 242 2.18 9.07 -19.61
C GLY A 242 2.86 10.35 -19.09
N VAL A 243 2.82 10.62 -17.79
CA VAL A 243 3.49 11.79 -17.19
C VAL A 243 5.00 11.56 -17.06
N ALA A 244 5.40 10.37 -16.66
CA ALA A 244 6.81 9.95 -16.52
C ALA A 244 7.02 8.56 -17.14
N PRO A 245 7.21 8.47 -18.48
CA PRO A 245 7.31 7.17 -19.17
C PRO A 245 8.47 6.30 -18.69
N GLU A 246 9.57 6.90 -18.21
CA GLU A 246 10.74 6.22 -17.66
C GLU A 246 10.40 5.49 -16.34
N LEU A 247 9.46 5.98 -15.57
CA LEU A 247 8.98 5.34 -14.35
C LEU A 247 7.95 4.25 -14.65
N ASP A 248 7.06 4.50 -15.62
CA ASP A 248 5.96 3.62 -16.00
C ASP A 248 6.46 2.25 -16.53
N ARG A 249 7.65 2.20 -17.14
CA ARG A 249 8.24 0.95 -17.64
C ARG A 249 8.74 0.01 -16.57
N LYS A 250 9.00 0.50 -15.36
CA LYS A 250 9.63 -0.24 -14.26
C LYS A 250 8.64 -0.84 -13.28
N ILE A 251 7.34 -0.58 -13.46
CA ILE A 251 6.28 -1.13 -12.63
C ILE A 251 5.23 -1.86 -13.47
N MET A 252 4.57 -2.82 -12.84
CA MET A 252 3.43 -3.55 -13.37
C MET A 252 2.19 -3.19 -12.54
N PRO A 253 1.18 -2.54 -13.11
CA PRO A 253 -0.12 -2.38 -12.47
C PRO A 253 -0.82 -3.73 -12.32
N VAL A 254 -1.25 -4.07 -11.10
CA VAL A 254 -1.94 -5.33 -10.80
C VAL A 254 -3.21 -5.02 -10.03
N GLY A 255 -4.34 -5.52 -10.52
CA GLY A 255 -5.62 -5.44 -9.84
C GLY A 255 -5.68 -6.42 -8.66
N THR A 256 -6.08 -5.94 -7.50
CA THR A 256 -6.35 -6.75 -6.30
C THR A 256 -7.75 -6.46 -5.79
N TYR A 257 -8.34 -7.41 -5.05
CA TYR A 257 -9.74 -7.31 -4.67
C TYR A 257 -9.93 -7.61 -3.19
N ILE A 258 -10.89 -6.90 -2.61
CA ILE A 258 -11.33 -7.07 -1.23
C ILE A 258 -12.85 -7.18 -1.24
N ALA A 259 -13.35 -8.00 -0.35
CA ALA A 259 -14.77 -8.18 -0.11
C ALA A 259 -15.07 -7.99 1.39
N ALA A 260 -16.21 -7.43 1.72
CA ALA A 260 -16.71 -7.27 3.08
C ALA A 260 -18.06 -7.96 3.22
N THR A 261 -18.21 -8.82 4.23
CA THR A 261 -19.50 -9.43 4.59
C THR A 261 -20.49 -8.35 5.04
N ARG A 262 -21.74 -8.72 5.25
CA ARG A 262 -22.63 -7.95 6.12
C ARG A 262 -22.06 -7.94 7.55
N PRO A 263 -22.48 -7.01 8.44
CA PRO A 263 -22.15 -7.11 9.86
C PRO A 263 -22.55 -8.46 10.43
N LEU A 264 -21.58 -9.19 10.98
CA LEU A 264 -21.80 -10.54 11.53
C LEU A 264 -22.33 -10.50 12.97
N GLY A 265 -22.31 -9.32 13.62
CA GLY A 265 -22.47 -9.17 15.05
C GLY A 265 -21.16 -9.43 15.81
N GLU A 266 -21.05 -8.86 17.02
CA GLU A 266 -19.82 -8.88 17.80
C GLU A 266 -19.36 -10.29 18.14
N ASP A 267 -20.24 -11.11 18.68
CA ASP A 267 -19.92 -12.47 19.14
C ASP A 267 -19.43 -13.36 18.00
N ARG A 268 -20.12 -13.34 16.86
CA ARG A 268 -19.75 -14.14 15.70
C ARG A 268 -18.43 -13.65 15.09
N ALA A 269 -18.23 -12.34 14.97
CA ALA A 269 -16.99 -11.77 14.46
C ALA A 269 -15.80 -12.08 15.38
N ARG A 270 -15.99 -11.99 16.70
CA ARG A 270 -14.99 -12.39 17.70
C ARG A 270 -14.72 -13.89 17.68
N GLY A 271 -15.74 -14.70 17.45
CA GLY A 271 -15.58 -16.15 17.28
C GLY A 271 -14.66 -16.50 16.11
N LEU A 272 -14.61 -15.69 15.03
CA LEU A 272 -13.70 -15.92 13.90
C LEU A 272 -12.25 -15.53 14.21
N ILE A 273 -12.04 -14.34 14.81
CA ILE A 273 -10.73 -13.78 15.15
C ILE A 273 -10.82 -13.12 16.53
N GLY A 274 -10.46 -13.86 17.57
CA GLY A 274 -10.70 -13.46 18.96
C GLY A 274 -9.98 -12.20 19.40
N ASN A 275 -8.73 -12.03 18.99
CA ASN A 275 -7.86 -10.91 19.37
C ASN A 275 -7.82 -9.76 18.35
N ASP A 276 -8.65 -9.81 17.32
CA ASP A 276 -8.75 -8.78 16.27
C ASP A 276 -7.46 -8.52 15.46
N MET A 277 -6.52 -9.46 15.43
CA MET A 277 -5.33 -9.36 14.59
C MET A 277 -5.66 -9.45 13.11
N ALA A 278 -4.81 -8.90 12.26
CA ALA A 278 -4.82 -9.18 10.83
C ALA A 278 -4.12 -10.50 10.52
N VAL A 279 -4.59 -11.20 9.52
CA VAL A 279 -4.08 -12.51 9.10
C VAL A 279 -3.73 -12.48 7.62
N ALA A 280 -2.58 -13.03 7.23
CA ALA A 280 -2.22 -13.27 5.85
C ALA A 280 -1.54 -14.63 5.71
N ASP A 281 -1.90 -15.43 4.72
CA ASP A 281 -1.13 -16.62 4.38
C ASP A 281 0.10 -16.26 3.51
N ILE A 282 1.01 -17.20 3.34
CA ILE A 282 2.23 -17.01 2.56
C ILE A 282 2.18 -17.65 1.16
N ASN A 283 0.97 -17.93 0.64
CA ASN A 283 0.84 -18.34 -0.75
C ASN A 283 1.23 -17.20 -1.70
N TRP A 284 1.66 -17.53 -2.89
CA TRP A 284 1.92 -16.53 -3.92
C TRP A 284 0.71 -15.66 -4.24
N ALA A 285 -0.48 -16.26 -4.35
CA ALA A 285 -1.77 -15.57 -4.45
C ALA A 285 -2.49 -15.68 -3.09
N LEU A 286 -1.96 -14.97 -2.11
CA LEU A 286 -2.35 -15.05 -0.71
C LEU A 286 -3.83 -14.73 -0.46
N ASP A 287 -4.38 -15.34 0.58
CA ASP A 287 -5.58 -14.88 1.26
C ASP A 287 -5.16 -14.06 2.47
N TYR A 288 -5.83 -12.93 2.68
CA TYR A 288 -5.63 -12.10 3.85
C TYR A 288 -6.97 -11.56 4.33
N PHE A 289 -7.10 -11.41 5.64
CA PHE A 289 -8.37 -10.99 6.21
C PHE A 289 -8.19 -10.36 7.58
N ARG A 290 -9.21 -9.65 8.01
CA ARG A 290 -9.31 -9.00 9.32
C ARG A 290 -10.76 -8.66 9.64
N ARG A 291 -11.05 -8.31 10.87
CA ARG A 291 -12.33 -7.72 11.24
C ARG A 291 -12.37 -6.22 10.95
N SER A 292 -13.55 -5.68 10.83
CA SER A 292 -13.82 -4.24 10.82
C SER A 292 -14.40 -3.80 12.16
N ALA A 293 -14.41 -2.47 12.39
CA ALA A 293 -14.99 -1.90 13.62
C ALA A 293 -16.49 -2.18 13.79
N ASP A 294 -17.22 -2.36 12.68
CA ASP A 294 -18.64 -2.73 12.65
C ASP A 294 -18.86 -4.26 12.51
N HIS A 295 -17.88 -5.07 12.93
CA HIS A 295 -17.96 -6.52 13.03
C HIS A 295 -18.19 -7.26 11.71
N ARG A 296 -17.64 -6.77 10.60
CA ARG A 296 -17.57 -7.48 9.32
C ARG A 296 -16.31 -8.30 9.24
N LEU A 297 -16.30 -9.34 8.42
CA LEU A 297 -15.08 -9.94 7.92
C LEU A 297 -14.70 -9.24 6.60
N LEU A 298 -13.55 -8.59 6.59
CA LEU A 298 -12.91 -8.09 5.38
C LEU A 298 -11.97 -9.17 4.85
N PHE A 299 -12.21 -9.63 3.63
CA PHE A 299 -11.46 -10.72 3.02
C PHE A 299 -10.82 -10.24 1.72
N GLY A 300 -9.50 -10.23 1.67
CA GLY A 300 -8.69 -9.88 0.51
C GLY A 300 -8.05 -11.11 -0.11
N GLY A 301 -7.82 -11.03 -1.38
CA GLY A 301 -7.18 -12.10 -2.13
C GLY A 301 -7.40 -11.90 -3.61
N ARG A 302 -6.90 -12.82 -4.42
CA ARG A 302 -6.95 -12.78 -5.88
C ARG A 302 -6.29 -11.54 -6.47
N ALA A 303 -5.38 -11.76 -7.40
CA ALA A 303 -4.79 -10.75 -8.25
C ALA A 303 -5.31 -10.92 -9.69
N SER A 304 -5.59 -9.80 -10.36
CA SER A 304 -5.86 -9.75 -11.79
C SER A 304 -4.73 -9.01 -12.49
N TYR A 305 -4.08 -9.69 -13.39
CA TYR A 305 -2.96 -9.14 -14.15
C TYR A 305 -3.40 -8.53 -15.49
N SER A 306 -4.67 -8.68 -15.85
CA SER A 306 -5.25 -8.12 -17.07
C SER A 306 -5.86 -6.73 -16.91
N ASN A 307 -5.88 -6.16 -15.69
CA ASN A 307 -6.61 -4.94 -15.30
C ASN A 307 -8.13 -5.01 -15.58
N LEU A 308 -8.65 -6.17 -15.97
CA LEU A 308 -10.08 -6.41 -16.10
C LEU A 308 -10.62 -6.98 -14.81
N GLN A 309 -11.77 -6.47 -14.37
CA GLN A 309 -12.47 -7.07 -13.24
C GLN A 309 -12.95 -8.46 -13.67
N PRO A 310 -12.56 -9.51 -12.94
CA PRO A 310 -13.01 -10.86 -13.28
C PRO A 310 -14.52 -10.96 -13.21
N PRO A 311 -15.16 -11.60 -14.18
CA PRO A 311 -16.57 -11.97 -14.04
C PRO A 311 -16.72 -12.87 -12.80
N ASN A 312 -17.87 -12.81 -12.14
CA ASN A 312 -18.17 -13.62 -10.95
C ASN A 312 -17.23 -13.38 -9.75
N LEU A 313 -16.63 -12.18 -9.64
CA LEU A 313 -15.71 -11.85 -8.55
C LEU A 313 -16.30 -12.11 -7.16
N PRO A 314 -17.56 -11.72 -6.83
CA PRO A 314 -18.17 -12.02 -5.53
C PRO A 314 -18.20 -13.52 -5.21
N TRP A 315 -18.61 -14.34 -6.18
CA TRP A 315 -18.65 -15.80 -6.02
C TRP A 315 -17.28 -16.42 -5.78
N VAL A 316 -16.26 -15.97 -6.53
CA VAL A 316 -14.89 -16.46 -6.34
C VAL A 316 -14.33 -16.09 -4.98
N MET A 317 -14.58 -14.85 -4.52
CA MET A 317 -14.15 -14.39 -3.19
C MET A 317 -14.88 -15.16 -2.09
N ALA A 318 -16.20 -15.38 -2.21
CA ALA A 318 -16.99 -16.17 -1.26
C ALA A 318 -16.49 -17.62 -1.17
N ARG A 319 -16.19 -18.25 -2.31
CA ARG A 319 -15.61 -19.60 -2.31
C ARG A 319 -14.27 -19.68 -1.59
N ARG A 320 -13.42 -18.65 -1.69
CA ARG A 320 -12.13 -18.57 -0.96
C ARG A 320 -12.38 -18.36 0.53
N MET A 321 -13.26 -17.45 0.91
CA MET A 321 -13.63 -17.18 2.30
C MET A 321 -14.15 -18.45 2.98
N ARG A 322 -15.06 -19.19 2.33
CA ARG A 322 -15.65 -20.42 2.87
C ARG A 322 -14.63 -21.56 3.05
N ARG A 323 -13.52 -21.54 2.33
CA ARG A 323 -12.39 -22.48 2.56
C ARG A 323 -11.60 -22.14 3.83
N VAL A 324 -11.56 -20.87 4.19
CA VAL A 324 -10.90 -20.38 5.41
C VAL A 324 -11.84 -20.52 6.60
N PHE A 325 -13.10 -20.13 6.41
CA PHE A 325 -14.15 -20.11 7.41
C PHE A 325 -15.38 -20.89 6.93
N PRO A 326 -15.40 -22.23 7.08
CA PRO A 326 -16.55 -23.05 6.69
C PRO A 326 -17.86 -22.66 7.39
N GLN A 327 -17.79 -22.12 8.60
CA GLN A 327 -18.92 -21.63 9.39
C GLN A 327 -19.58 -20.36 8.80
N LEU A 328 -19.00 -19.79 7.75
CA LEU A 328 -19.57 -18.70 6.94
C LEU A 328 -20.15 -19.20 5.61
N ALA A 329 -20.61 -20.47 5.56
CA ALA A 329 -21.12 -21.08 4.33
C ALA A 329 -22.30 -20.30 3.72
N ASP A 330 -23.17 -19.74 4.57
CA ASP A 330 -24.39 -19.02 4.18
C ASP A 330 -24.18 -17.50 4.05
N GLU A 331 -22.96 -17.02 4.33
CA GLU A 331 -22.66 -15.58 4.23
C GLU A 331 -22.26 -15.16 2.83
N ASP A 332 -22.79 -14.00 2.44
CA ASP A 332 -22.44 -13.29 1.22
C ASP A 332 -21.74 -11.97 1.52
N PHE A 333 -21.11 -11.42 0.50
CA PHE A 333 -20.48 -10.10 0.59
C PHE A 333 -21.47 -8.99 0.23
N GLU A 334 -21.55 -7.98 1.09
CA GLU A 334 -22.30 -6.76 0.82
C GLU A 334 -21.52 -5.82 -0.08
N TYR A 335 -20.20 -5.78 0.10
CA TYR A 335 -19.30 -4.97 -0.70
C TYR A 335 -18.20 -5.82 -1.33
N VAL A 336 -17.89 -5.57 -2.60
CA VAL A 336 -16.73 -6.13 -3.29
C VAL A 336 -16.13 -5.03 -4.14
N TRP A 337 -14.86 -4.72 -3.90
CA TRP A 337 -14.17 -3.66 -4.65
C TRP A 337 -12.77 -4.06 -5.04
N GLY A 338 -12.22 -3.33 -6.00
CA GLY A 338 -10.85 -3.50 -6.48
C GLY A 338 -10.00 -2.27 -6.26
N GLY A 339 -8.70 -2.49 -6.26
CA GLY A 339 -7.67 -1.47 -6.30
C GLY A 339 -6.53 -1.90 -7.20
N THR A 340 -5.72 -0.95 -7.65
CA THR A 340 -4.54 -1.24 -8.45
C THR A 340 -3.31 -0.99 -7.60
N ILE A 341 -2.51 -2.03 -7.41
CA ILE A 341 -1.17 -1.94 -6.82
C ILE A 341 -0.12 -1.89 -7.93
N ASP A 342 1.04 -1.36 -7.60
CA ASP A 342 2.22 -1.40 -8.45
C ASP A 342 3.18 -2.51 -7.99
N ILE A 343 3.72 -3.24 -8.91
CA ILE A 343 4.75 -4.24 -8.64
C ILE A 343 5.99 -3.90 -9.46
N SER A 344 7.13 -3.69 -8.82
CA SER A 344 8.43 -3.60 -9.49
C SER A 344 8.93 -5.00 -9.88
N PHE A 345 9.81 -5.10 -10.87
CA PHE A 345 10.26 -6.41 -11.39
C PHE A 345 10.90 -7.30 -10.32
N ASN A 346 11.71 -6.73 -9.43
CA ASN A 346 12.35 -7.40 -8.29
C ASN A 346 11.56 -7.34 -7.00
N ARG A 347 10.36 -6.72 -7.02
CA ARG A 347 9.47 -6.44 -5.89
C ARG A 347 10.03 -5.52 -4.81
N ALA A 348 11.24 -4.99 -4.99
CA ALA A 348 11.85 -4.02 -4.09
C ALA A 348 11.25 -2.61 -4.30
N PRO A 349 11.29 -1.73 -3.29
CA PRO A 349 10.88 -0.33 -3.41
C PRO A 349 11.64 0.40 -4.51
N TYR A 350 10.93 1.18 -5.33
CA TYR A 350 11.53 1.99 -6.37
C TYR A 350 11.26 3.47 -6.08
N TRP A 351 12.18 4.08 -5.35
CA TRP A 351 12.12 5.47 -4.90
C TRP A 351 13.38 6.20 -5.31
N GLY A 352 13.27 7.47 -5.59
CA GLY A 352 14.42 8.26 -6.02
C GLY A 352 14.05 9.60 -6.64
N ARG A 353 14.87 10.01 -7.61
CA ARG A 353 14.71 11.28 -8.32
C ARG A 353 15.06 11.11 -9.79
N ILE A 354 14.48 11.98 -10.61
CA ILE A 354 14.69 12.05 -12.06
C ILE A 354 14.94 13.50 -12.49
N GLY A 355 15.18 13.68 -13.78
CA GLY A 355 15.44 15.00 -14.35
C GLY A 355 16.75 15.60 -13.83
N ARG A 356 16.66 16.84 -13.34
CA ARG A 356 17.82 17.57 -12.74
C ARG A 356 17.94 17.35 -11.23
N ASN A 357 17.55 16.19 -10.74
CA ASN A 357 17.49 15.84 -9.32
C ASN A 357 16.50 16.66 -8.47
N ASN A 358 15.55 17.33 -9.10
CA ASN A 358 14.49 18.12 -8.45
C ASN A 358 13.08 17.57 -8.69
N VAL A 359 12.97 16.38 -9.28
CA VAL A 359 11.73 15.63 -9.42
C VAL A 359 11.89 14.31 -8.69
N TYR A 360 11.20 14.17 -7.55
CA TYR A 360 11.23 13.01 -6.70
C TYR A 360 10.07 12.06 -7.03
N PHE A 361 10.23 10.78 -6.73
CA PHE A 361 9.17 9.80 -6.94
C PHE A 361 9.25 8.65 -5.93
N ALA A 362 8.11 8.01 -5.68
CA ALA A 362 8.04 6.74 -4.96
C ALA A 362 6.98 5.84 -5.56
N GLN A 363 7.41 4.63 -5.94
CA GLN A 363 6.58 3.56 -6.50
C GLN A 363 7.24 2.20 -6.24
N GLY A 364 6.63 1.09 -6.69
CA GLY A 364 7.19 -0.25 -6.51
C GLY A 364 6.93 -0.83 -5.11
N PHE A 365 5.81 -0.48 -4.48
CA PHE A 365 5.46 -0.96 -3.14
C PHE A 365 5.14 -2.46 -3.08
N SER A 366 4.77 -3.05 -4.20
CA SER A 366 4.59 -4.50 -4.38
C SER A 366 3.71 -5.18 -3.33
N GLY A 367 2.67 -4.46 -2.85
CA GLY A 367 1.71 -4.95 -1.85
C GLY A 367 2.00 -4.53 -0.40
N HIS A 368 3.17 -3.95 -0.11
CA HIS A 368 3.60 -3.51 1.24
C HIS A 368 3.46 -2.00 1.48
N GLY A 369 2.57 -1.33 0.73
CA GLY A 369 2.53 0.13 0.66
C GLY A 369 1.88 0.85 1.85
N VAL A 370 1.20 0.19 2.80
CA VAL A 370 0.45 0.92 3.83
C VAL A 370 1.39 1.67 4.76
N ALA A 371 2.37 0.99 5.34
CA ALA A 371 3.41 1.63 6.16
C ALA A 371 4.47 2.33 5.28
N ALA A 372 5.01 1.60 4.31
CA ALA A 372 6.12 2.05 3.46
C ALA A 372 5.85 3.38 2.74
N ALA A 373 4.61 3.65 2.31
CA ALA A 373 4.26 4.89 1.61
C ALA A 373 4.38 6.13 2.51
N GLY A 374 4.07 6.00 3.80
CA GLY A 374 4.26 7.07 4.77
C GLY A 374 5.74 7.45 4.90
N LEU A 375 6.60 6.45 5.04
CA LEU A 375 8.05 6.63 5.11
C LEU A 375 8.61 7.21 3.80
N ALA A 376 8.17 6.72 2.64
CA ALA A 376 8.59 7.27 1.35
C ALA A 376 8.34 8.77 1.25
N GLY A 377 7.16 9.23 1.69
CA GLY A 377 6.83 10.66 1.75
C GLY A 377 7.77 11.44 2.69
N ARG A 378 8.06 10.90 3.88
CA ARG A 378 9.03 11.48 4.84
C ARG A 378 10.42 11.59 4.24
N LEU A 379 10.95 10.53 3.62
CA LEU A 379 12.27 10.54 3.01
C LEU A 379 12.39 11.52 1.84
N ILE A 380 11.32 11.67 1.06
CA ILE A 380 11.26 12.70 0.02
C ILE A 380 11.29 14.09 0.65
N ALA A 381 10.54 14.33 1.72
CA ALA A 381 10.57 15.61 2.42
C ALA A 381 11.96 15.91 3.02
N GLU A 382 12.62 14.92 3.62
CA GLU A 382 14.01 15.04 4.08
C GLU A 382 14.95 15.44 2.92
N ALA A 383 14.82 14.76 1.77
CA ALA A 383 15.65 14.99 0.59
C ALA A 383 15.45 16.40 -0.01
N VAL A 384 14.22 16.89 -0.08
CA VAL A 384 13.88 18.26 -0.49
C VAL A 384 14.55 19.29 0.45
N ARG A 385 14.64 18.98 1.74
CA ARG A 385 15.31 19.80 2.76
C ARG A 385 16.83 19.66 2.79
N GLY A 386 17.43 18.95 1.82
CA GLY A 386 18.86 18.75 1.70
C GLY A 386 19.42 17.52 2.44
N GLN A 387 18.58 16.67 3.00
CA GLN A 387 18.96 15.44 3.74
C GLN A 387 18.62 14.19 2.93
N SER A 388 19.33 13.94 1.83
CA SER A 388 18.95 12.88 0.87
C SER A 388 19.54 11.50 1.19
N THR A 389 20.43 11.36 2.17
CA THR A 389 21.21 10.13 2.42
C THR A 389 20.34 8.86 2.51
N ARG A 390 19.19 8.94 3.19
CA ARG A 390 18.25 7.81 3.34
C ARG A 390 17.57 7.47 2.02
N LEU A 391 17.07 8.45 1.29
CA LEU A 391 16.46 8.25 -0.02
C LEU A 391 17.46 7.70 -1.03
N ASP A 392 18.74 8.12 -0.95
CA ASP A 392 19.80 7.68 -1.84
C ASP A 392 20.11 6.17 -1.70
N VAL A 393 19.86 5.55 -0.53
CA VAL A 393 19.95 4.10 -0.38
C VAL A 393 18.89 3.40 -1.23
N PHE A 394 17.65 3.85 -1.21
CA PHE A 394 16.59 3.31 -2.07
C PHE A 394 16.87 3.55 -3.56
N ALA A 395 17.41 4.72 -3.90
CA ALA A 395 17.74 5.07 -5.30
C ALA A 395 18.84 4.16 -5.90
N ARG A 396 19.68 3.50 -5.08
CA ARG A 396 20.68 2.53 -5.51
C ARG A 396 20.13 1.15 -5.83
N ILE A 397 18.89 0.84 -5.46
CA ILE A 397 18.24 -0.45 -5.80
C ILE A 397 18.08 -0.52 -7.33
N PRO A 398 18.69 -1.52 -8.00
CA PRO A 398 18.60 -1.61 -9.45
C PRO A 398 17.20 -2.09 -9.89
N HIS A 399 16.59 -1.38 -10.83
CA HIS A 399 15.29 -1.72 -11.39
C HIS A 399 15.39 -1.91 -12.90
N ARG A 400 14.89 -3.03 -13.40
CA ARG A 400 14.80 -3.36 -14.83
C ARG A 400 13.43 -2.98 -15.37
N ASP A 401 13.38 -2.65 -16.66
CA ASP A 401 12.13 -2.48 -17.37
C ASP A 401 11.41 -3.82 -17.52
N PHE A 402 10.09 -3.81 -17.47
CA PHE A 402 9.32 -5.02 -17.77
C PHE A 402 9.44 -5.39 -19.24
N PRO A 403 9.69 -6.68 -19.58
CA PRO A 403 9.81 -7.13 -20.95
C PRO A 403 8.57 -6.79 -21.78
N GLY A 404 8.78 -6.42 -23.04
CA GLY A 404 7.72 -6.13 -23.99
C GLY A 404 7.04 -4.77 -23.85
N GLY A 405 7.56 -3.88 -22.99
CA GLY A 405 7.05 -2.53 -22.81
C GLY A 405 5.57 -2.50 -22.41
N ARG A 406 4.87 -1.41 -22.73
CA ARG A 406 3.44 -1.23 -22.36
C ARG A 406 2.51 -2.25 -23.06
N ALA A 407 2.84 -2.68 -24.27
CA ALA A 407 1.95 -3.55 -25.06
C ALA A 407 1.99 -5.02 -24.61
N LEU A 408 3.18 -5.56 -24.33
CA LEU A 408 3.35 -6.99 -24.07
C LEU A 408 3.54 -7.33 -22.59
N ARG A 409 3.82 -6.36 -21.69
CA ARG A 409 4.02 -6.66 -20.27
C ARG A 409 2.85 -7.39 -19.63
N THR A 410 1.60 -7.02 -19.95
CA THR A 410 0.40 -7.66 -19.40
C THR A 410 0.21 -9.09 -19.95
N PRO A 411 0.24 -9.37 -21.26
CA PRO A 411 0.19 -10.74 -21.78
C PRO A 411 1.29 -11.65 -21.24
N LEU A 412 2.53 -11.17 -21.17
CA LEU A 412 3.67 -11.94 -20.64
C LEU A 412 3.48 -12.25 -19.15
N LEU A 413 2.97 -11.32 -18.38
CA LEU A 413 2.69 -11.55 -16.97
C LEU A 413 1.56 -12.57 -16.78
N VAL A 414 0.49 -12.49 -17.57
CA VAL A 414 -0.63 -13.46 -17.54
C VAL A 414 -0.09 -14.86 -17.81
N ALA A 415 0.77 -15.03 -18.81
CA ALA A 415 1.41 -16.32 -19.12
C ALA A 415 2.30 -16.81 -17.99
N ALA A 416 3.16 -15.95 -17.42
CA ALA A 416 4.01 -16.29 -16.28
C ALA A 416 3.19 -16.71 -15.04
N MET A 417 2.09 -16.01 -14.77
CA MET A 417 1.22 -16.34 -13.64
C MET A 417 0.41 -17.60 -13.85
N ALA A 418 0.02 -17.91 -15.07
CA ALA A 418 -0.58 -19.22 -15.39
C ALA A 418 0.41 -20.36 -15.09
N TRP A 419 1.67 -20.19 -15.45
CA TRP A 419 2.75 -21.12 -15.14
C TRP A 419 2.96 -21.28 -13.62
N TYR A 420 3.05 -20.19 -12.86
CA TYR A 420 3.20 -20.25 -11.40
C TYR A 420 2.01 -20.91 -10.69
N LYS A 421 0.78 -20.66 -11.15
CA LYS A 421 -0.42 -21.34 -10.64
C LYS A 421 -0.39 -22.85 -10.92
N LEU A 422 0.06 -23.23 -12.10
CA LEU A 422 0.22 -24.65 -12.44
C LEU A 422 1.28 -25.31 -11.54
N ARG A 423 2.41 -24.65 -11.33
CA ARG A 423 3.45 -25.10 -10.42
C ARG A 423 2.95 -25.24 -8.96
N ASP A 424 2.23 -24.24 -8.44
CA ASP A 424 1.64 -24.29 -7.09
C ASP A 424 0.59 -25.40 -6.91
N ALA A 425 -0.06 -25.80 -8.00
CA ALA A 425 -1.03 -26.89 -8.00
C ALA A 425 -0.36 -28.28 -8.08
N LEU A 426 0.80 -28.37 -8.71
CA LEU A 426 1.53 -29.63 -8.92
C LEU A 426 2.55 -29.96 -7.80
N TRP A 427 3.03 -28.92 -7.10
CA TRP A 427 4.01 -29.01 -6.01
C TRP A 427 3.47 -28.34 -4.73
#